data_172f0663902c687a637af16f1e7c9e13
#
_entry.id   172f0663902c687a637af16f1e7c9e13
#
_cell.length_a   1.000
_cell.length_b   1.000
_cell.length_c   1.000
_cell.angle_alpha   90.00
_cell.angle_beta   90.00
_cell.angle_gamma   90.00
#
_symmetry.space_group_name_H-M   'P 1'
#
loop_
_entity.id
_entity.type
_entity.pdbx_description
1 polymer ?
#
loop_
_entity_poly.entity_id
_entity_poly.type
_entity_poly.pdbx_seq_one_letter_code
_entity_poly.pdbx_strand_id
1 'polypeptide(L)'
;MKLSEIKNHLASLETIAFQLPNGELVPNHFHVTEVGKITKNFIDCGGTVRNEEVVNFQLWEANDYDHRLHPEKLVHIIELSEKVLNIPDLNIEVEYQGSTIGKYGLDFDGKNFLLTTKQTDCLAKSECGIPSEKPRVKLSDLQTQAACAPNSGCC
;
A
#
# COMPACT_ATOMS: atom_id res chain seq x y z
N MET A 1 8.75 3.53 -1.74
CA MET A 1 9.97 4.13 -1.11
C MET A 1 10.59 3.15 -0.14
N LYS A 2 11.92 3.03 -0.13
CA LYS A 2 12.70 2.17 0.78
C LYS A 2 13.22 2.93 2.00
N LEU A 3 13.71 2.21 3.02
CA LEU A 3 14.32 2.82 4.21
C LEU A 3 15.52 3.71 3.90
N SER A 4 16.37 3.32 2.96
CA SER A 4 17.52 4.13 2.54
C SER A 4 17.09 5.45 1.89
N GLU A 5 15.99 5.43 1.12
CA GLU A 5 15.49 6.60 0.42
C GLU A 5 14.87 7.61 1.38
N ILE A 6 14.05 7.17 2.35
CA ILE A 6 13.46 8.10 3.33
C ILE A 6 14.55 8.79 4.16
N LYS A 7 15.60 8.06 4.56
CA LYS A 7 16.72 8.65 5.31
C LYS A 7 17.41 9.77 4.52
N ASN A 8 17.59 9.57 3.20
CA ASN A 8 18.18 10.57 2.32
C ASN A 8 17.30 11.83 2.21
N HIS A 9 15.97 11.66 2.10
CA HIS A 9 15.03 12.77 2.06
C HIS A 9 15.02 13.53 3.39
N LEU A 10 14.93 12.82 4.52
CA LEU A 10 14.93 13.41 5.86
C LEU A 10 16.17 14.27 6.13
N ALA A 11 17.34 13.89 5.60
CA ALA A 11 18.58 14.65 5.79
C ALA A 11 18.54 16.07 5.20
N SER A 12 17.62 16.35 4.26
CA SER A 12 17.45 17.64 3.61
C SER A 12 16.25 18.45 4.11
N LEU A 13 15.46 17.90 5.02
CA LEU A 13 14.24 18.53 5.51
C LEU A 13 14.45 19.20 6.88
N GLU A 14 13.80 20.34 7.08
CA GLU A 14 13.69 20.98 8.40
C GLU A 14 12.48 20.47 9.19
N THR A 15 11.41 20.08 8.49
CA THR A 15 10.16 19.59 9.08
C THR A 15 9.64 18.40 8.29
N ILE A 16 8.87 17.53 8.97
CA ILE A 16 8.23 16.36 8.37
C ILE A 16 6.75 16.64 8.22
N ALA A 17 6.20 16.37 7.03
CA ALA A 17 4.77 16.36 6.80
C ALA A 17 4.39 15.12 5.98
N PHE A 18 3.27 14.50 6.36
CA PHE A 18 2.65 13.42 5.60
C PHE A 18 1.35 13.91 4.97
N GLN A 19 1.11 13.54 3.73
CA GLN A 19 -0.10 13.90 2.99
C GLN A 19 -0.89 12.64 2.62
N LEU A 20 -2.18 12.65 2.93
CA LEU A 20 -3.13 11.61 2.58
C LEU A 20 -3.45 11.62 1.07
N PRO A 21 -3.97 10.51 0.50
CA PRO A 21 -4.31 10.45 -0.92
C PRO A 21 -5.39 11.46 -1.38
N ASN A 22 -6.19 11.98 -0.44
CA ASN A 22 -7.19 13.03 -0.71
C ASN A 22 -6.59 14.45 -0.71
N GLY A 23 -5.28 14.59 -0.46
CA GLY A 23 -4.57 15.86 -0.40
C GLY A 23 -4.52 16.52 0.98
N GLU A 24 -5.24 15.99 1.97
CA GLU A 24 -5.18 16.48 3.36
C GLU A 24 -3.85 16.13 4.01
N LEU A 25 -3.35 17.02 4.85
CA LEU A 25 -2.15 16.73 5.64
C LEU A 25 -2.53 15.99 6.92
N VAL A 26 -1.72 15.01 7.30
CA VAL A 26 -1.73 14.46 8.66
C VAL A 26 -1.40 15.61 9.63
N PRO A 27 -2.13 15.77 10.75
CA PRO A 27 -1.87 16.82 11.73
C PRO A 27 -0.41 16.86 12.15
N ASN A 28 0.19 18.05 12.22
CA ASN A 28 1.63 18.23 12.42
C ASN A 28 2.16 17.79 13.80
N HIS A 29 1.28 17.43 14.71
CA HIS A 29 1.58 16.87 16.03
C HIS A 29 1.53 15.33 16.06
N PHE A 30 1.62 14.69 14.89
CA PHE A 30 1.68 13.24 14.78
C PHE A 30 2.93 12.66 15.45
N HIS A 31 2.81 11.41 15.87
CA HIS A 31 3.91 10.58 16.33
C HIS A 31 4.16 9.45 15.34
N VAL A 32 5.40 9.01 15.22
CA VAL A 32 5.73 7.69 14.69
C VAL A 32 5.90 6.77 15.89
N THR A 33 4.89 5.97 16.18
CA THR A 33 4.84 5.13 17.38
C THR A 33 5.55 3.81 17.21
N GLU A 34 5.66 3.34 15.98
CA GLU A 34 6.31 2.08 15.65
C GLU A 34 7.12 2.21 14.36
N VAL A 35 8.33 1.64 14.38
CA VAL A 35 9.14 1.33 13.21
C VAL A 35 9.61 -0.10 13.35
N GLY A 36 9.12 -0.99 12.47
CA GLY A 36 9.40 -2.41 12.60
C GLY A 36 9.28 -3.17 11.28
N LYS A 37 9.63 -4.45 11.28
CA LYS A 37 9.49 -5.33 10.13
C LYS A 37 8.23 -6.18 10.25
N ILE A 38 7.40 -6.16 9.21
CA ILE A 38 6.28 -7.10 9.06
C ILE A 38 6.64 -8.14 8.03
N THR A 39 6.48 -9.41 8.39
CA THR A 39 6.59 -10.57 7.50
C THR A 39 5.22 -11.22 7.37
N LYS A 40 4.72 -11.33 6.15
CA LYS A 40 3.44 -11.95 5.85
C LYS A 40 3.66 -13.21 5.01
N ASN A 41 3.34 -14.37 5.60
CA ASN A 41 3.32 -15.65 4.89
C ASN A 41 1.88 -16.02 4.59
N PHE A 42 1.58 -16.35 3.34
CA PHE A 42 0.21 -16.68 2.92
C PHE A 42 0.21 -17.62 1.72
N ILE A 43 -0.96 -18.21 1.46
CA ILE A 43 -1.22 -18.98 0.24
C ILE A 43 -2.17 -18.15 -0.61
N ASP A 44 -1.83 -17.97 -1.89
CA ASP A 44 -2.71 -17.30 -2.84
C ASP A 44 -3.84 -18.22 -3.33
N CYS A 45 -4.79 -17.70 -4.11
CA CYS A 45 -5.92 -18.48 -4.61
C CYS A 45 -5.55 -19.60 -5.62
N GLY A 46 -4.33 -19.59 -6.14
CA GLY A 46 -3.75 -20.66 -6.96
C GLY A 46 -3.03 -21.74 -6.15
N GLY A 47 -2.98 -21.62 -4.81
CA GLY A 47 -2.30 -22.57 -3.93
C GLY A 47 -0.79 -22.33 -3.76
N THR A 48 -0.26 -21.24 -4.32
CA THR A 48 1.16 -20.88 -4.21
C THR A 48 1.47 -20.21 -2.88
N VAL A 49 2.48 -20.71 -2.17
CA VAL A 49 2.98 -20.08 -0.93
C VAL A 49 3.74 -18.81 -1.28
N ARG A 50 3.39 -17.72 -0.62
CA ARG A 50 3.98 -16.39 -0.81
C ARG A 50 4.57 -15.87 0.50
N ASN A 51 5.61 -15.07 0.38
CA ASN A 51 6.21 -14.33 1.48
C ASN A 51 6.36 -12.87 1.05
N GLU A 52 5.89 -11.95 1.89
CA GLU A 52 6.05 -10.51 1.72
C GLU A 52 6.67 -9.92 2.98
N GLU A 53 7.63 -9.02 2.79
CA GLU A 53 8.28 -8.30 3.88
C GLU A 53 8.22 -6.80 3.60
N VAL A 54 7.87 -6.03 4.61
CA VAL A 54 7.83 -4.56 4.56
C VAL A 54 8.35 -3.99 5.87
N VAL A 55 8.79 -2.74 5.84
CA VAL A 55 8.99 -1.96 7.06
C VAL A 55 7.72 -1.21 7.36
N ASN A 56 7.18 -1.40 8.55
CA ASN A 56 5.98 -0.70 9.00
C ASN A 56 6.35 0.55 9.78
N PHE A 57 5.72 1.66 9.42
CA PHE A 57 5.66 2.88 10.24
C PHE A 57 4.23 3.07 10.68
N GLN A 58 4.00 3.25 11.98
CA GLN A 58 2.69 3.58 12.49
C GLN A 58 2.63 5.07 12.85
N LEU A 59 1.72 5.79 12.21
CA LEU A 59 1.43 7.19 12.53
C LEU A 59 0.21 7.26 13.45
N TRP A 60 0.37 8.02 14.52
CA TRP A 60 -0.67 8.26 15.50
C TRP A 60 -0.67 9.71 15.95
N GLU A 61 -1.80 10.23 16.32
CA GLU A 61 -1.97 11.58 16.85
C GLU A 61 -2.62 11.55 18.23
N ALA A 62 -2.10 12.38 19.14
CA ALA A 62 -2.60 12.58 20.48
C ALA A 62 -3.09 14.03 20.67
N ASN A 63 -3.54 14.34 21.86
CA ASN A 63 -3.96 15.70 22.23
C ASN A 63 -2.80 16.61 22.70
N ASP A 64 -1.56 16.27 22.29
CA ASP A 64 -0.35 17.05 22.58
C ASP A 64 0.02 17.95 21.38
N TYR A 65 -0.80 18.91 21.10
CA TYR A 65 -0.75 19.80 19.91
C TYR A 65 0.56 20.53 19.71
N ASP A 66 1.40 20.63 20.73
CA ASP A 66 2.74 21.25 20.67
C ASP A 66 3.83 20.26 20.24
N HIS A 67 3.52 18.96 20.16
CA HIS A 67 4.47 17.95 19.70
C HIS A 67 4.90 18.18 18.25
N ARG A 68 6.19 18.02 17.98
CA ARG A 68 6.75 18.02 16.61
C ARG A 68 7.82 16.96 16.51
N LEU A 69 7.65 16.05 15.56
CA LEU A 69 8.68 15.07 15.23
C LEU A 69 9.69 15.68 14.28
N HIS A 70 10.93 15.84 14.74
CA HIS A 70 12.01 16.36 13.92
C HIS A 70 12.62 15.27 13.03
N PRO A 71 13.13 15.62 11.80
CA PRO A 71 13.74 14.67 10.88
C PRO A 71 14.85 13.82 11.49
N GLU A 72 15.76 14.44 12.23
CA GLU A 72 16.86 13.76 12.93
C GLU A 72 16.38 12.71 13.92
N LYS A 73 15.27 12.99 14.63
CA LYS A 73 14.67 12.06 15.57
C LYS A 73 14.11 10.83 14.84
N LEU A 74 13.45 11.03 13.70
CA LEU A 74 12.92 9.93 12.90
C LEU A 74 14.06 9.09 12.30
N VAL A 75 15.11 9.71 11.78
CA VAL A 75 16.31 8.99 11.31
C VAL A 75 16.90 8.13 12.43
N HIS A 76 17.03 8.67 13.63
CA HIS A 76 17.56 7.91 14.78
C HIS A 76 16.67 6.70 15.13
N ILE A 77 15.35 6.86 15.10
CA ILE A 77 14.41 5.75 15.34
C ILE A 77 14.56 4.67 14.27
N ILE A 78 14.68 5.06 13.00
CA ILE A 78 14.89 4.14 11.88
C ILE A 78 16.20 3.36 12.08
N GLU A 79 17.31 4.04 12.32
CA GLU A 79 18.63 3.42 12.49
C GLU A 79 18.67 2.47 13.69
N LEU A 80 18.01 2.86 14.80
CA LEU A 80 17.88 1.99 15.96
C LEU A 80 17.10 0.71 15.60
N SER A 81 16.00 0.84 14.88
CA SER A 81 15.18 -0.29 14.45
C SER A 81 15.93 -1.21 13.47
N GLU A 82 16.63 -0.64 12.49
CA GLU A 82 17.51 -1.41 11.59
C GLU A 82 18.53 -2.24 12.36
N LYS A 83 19.19 -1.60 13.32
CA LYS A 83 20.26 -2.23 14.11
C LYS A 83 19.75 -3.31 15.06
N VAL A 84 18.67 -3.02 15.80
CA VAL A 84 18.14 -3.93 16.84
C VAL A 84 17.36 -5.08 16.25
N LEU A 85 16.57 -4.83 15.21
CA LEU A 85 15.69 -5.82 14.59
C LEU A 85 16.30 -6.45 13.33
N ASN A 86 17.53 -6.06 12.94
CA ASN A 86 18.20 -6.52 11.72
C ASN A 86 17.30 -6.34 10.47
N ILE A 87 16.69 -5.16 10.33
CA ILE A 87 15.78 -4.86 9.21
C ILE A 87 16.61 -4.57 7.96
N PRO A 88 16.44 -5.31 6.86
CA PRO A 88 17.07 -4.98 5.58
C PRO A 88 16.41 -3.78 4.91
N ASP A 89 17.00 -3.27 3.83
CA ASP A 89 16.46 -2.15 3.06
C ASP A 89 15.19 -2.53 2.29
N LEU A 90 14.05 -2.57 2.97
CA LEU A 90 12.75 -2.93 2.45
C LEU A 90 11.90 -1.69 2.11
N ASN A 91 10.82 -1.94 1.35
CA ASN A 91 9.79 -0.92 1.12
C ASN A 91 9.03 -0.61 2.41
N ILE A 92 8.68 0.66 2.57
CA ILE A 92 7.91 1.16 3.71
C ILE A 92 6.41 1.00 3.42
N GLU A 93 5.69 0.48 4.41
CA GLU A 93 4.24 0.54 4.55
C GLU A 93 3.93 1.45 5.73
N VAL A 94 2.96 2.35 5.57
CA VAL A 94 2.56 3.28 6.64
C VAL A 94 1.15 2.92 7.09
N GLU A 95 0.97 2.73 8.39
CA GLU A 95 -0.33 2.64 9.04
C GLU A 95 -0.71 4.01 9.61
N TYR A 96 -1.94 4.44 9.33
CA TYR A 96 -2.50 5.68 9.89
C TYR A 96 -3.95 5.49 10.30
N GLN A 97 -4.29 6.03 11.48
CA GLN A 97 -5.63 5.94 12.05
C GLN A 97 -6.57 6.98 11.44
N GLY A 98 -7.46 6.54 10.55
CA GLY A 98 -8.64 7.27 10.14
C GLY A 98 -9.89 6.74 10.87
N SER A 99 -10.98 6.45 10.15
CA SER A 99 -12.13 5.70 10.71
C SER A 99 -11.74 4.28 11.12
N THR A 100 -10.72 3.74 10.51
CA THR A 100 -10.02 2.50 10.85
C THR A 100 -8.54 2.67 10.51
N ILE A 101 -7.69 1.70 10.87
CA ILE A 101 -6.28 1.71 10.46
C ILE A 101 -6.21 1.54 8.94
N GLY A 102 -5.80 2.59 8.24
CA GLY A 102 -5.49 2.56 6.82
C GLY A 102 -4.04 2.15 6.60
N LYS A 103 -3.78 1.36 5.55
CA LYS A 103 -2.44 0.98 5.11
C LYS A 103 -2.10 1.66 3.79
N TYR A 104 -0.95 2.30 3.77
CA TYR A 104 -0.50 3.12 2.64
C TYR A 104 0.90 2.72 2.22
N GLY A 105 1.21 2.90 0.94
CA GLY A 105 2.59 3.03 0.50
C GLY A 105 3.14 4.42 0.84
N LEU A 106 4.42 4.64 0.59
CA LEU A 106 5.08 5.92 0.85
C LEU A 106 5.82 6.41 -0.40
N ASP A 107 5.64 7.69 -0.73
CA ASP A 107 6.36 8.41 -1.77
C ASP A 107 6.77 9.80 -1.28
N PHE A 108 7.45 10.60 -2.11
CA PHE A 108 7.92 11.93 -1.75
C PHE A 108 7.85 12.89 -2.94
N ASP A 109 7.26 14.06 -2.75
CA ASP A 109 7.07 15.08 -3.81
C ASP A 109 8.16 16.18 -3.85
N GLY A 110 9.17 16.04 -3.01
CA GLY A 110 10.22 17.05 -2.81
C GLY A 110 10.00 17.93 -1.58
N LYS A 111 8.82 17.84 -0.94
CA LYS A 111 8.44 18.60 0.26
C LYS A 111 7.75 17.75 1.30
N ASN A 112 6.73 16.97 0.90
CA ASN A 112 5.92 16.16 1.78
C ASN A 112 6.10 14.67 1.46
N PHE A 113 5.99 13.83 2.46
CA PHE A 113 5.84 12.40 2.27
C PHE A 113 4.39 12.09 1.91
N LEU A 114 4.18 11.43 0.76
CA LEU A 114 2.86 11.11 0.23
C LEU A 114 2.45 9.70 0.67
N LEU A 115 1.35 9.60 1.38
CA LEU A 115 0.70 8.33 1.67
C LEU A 115 -0.06 7.89 0.41
N THR A 116 0.43 6.82 -0.24
CA THR A 116 -0.16 6.34 -1.50
C THR A 116 -1.12 5.20 -1.26
N THR A 117 -2.19 5.15 -2.05
CA THR A 117 -3.20 4.08 -1.96
C THR A 117 -2.60 2.72 -2.31
N LYS A 118 -2.98 1.70 -1.55
CA LYS A 118 -2.68 0.29 -1.85
C LYS A 118 -3.92 -0.38 -2.40
N GLN A 119 -3.73 -1.31 -3.32
CA GLN A 119 -4.82 -2.10 -3.91
C GLN A 119 -4.54 -3.58 -3.74
N THR A 120 -5.60 -4.34 -3.50
CA THR A 120 -5.55 -5.79 -3.56
C THR A 120 -5.63 -6.25 -5.01
N ASP A 121 -4.90 -7.32 -5.35
CA ASP A 121 -4.96 -7.94 -6.67
C ASP A 121 -4.90 -9.46 -6.56
N CYS A 122 -5.35 -10.15 -7.60
CA CYS A 122 -5.18 -11.58 -7.72
C CYS A 122 -3.75 -11.91 -8.19
N LEU A 123 -2.98 -12.57 -7.32
CA LEU A 123 -1.60 -12.97 -7.62
C LEU A 123 -1.50 -14.22 -8.49
N ALA A 124 -2.60 -14.98 -8.62
CA ALA A 124 -2.68 -16.24 -9.36
C ALA A 124 -3.55 -16.10 -10.61
N LYS A 125 -3.48 -14.97 -11.32
CA LYS A 125 -4.33 -14.69 -12.51
C LYS A 125 -4.25 -15.78 -13.58
N SER A 126 -3.09 -16.38 -13.78
CA SER A 126 -2.87 -17.47 -14.76
C SER A 126 -3.48 -18.80 -14.33
N GLU A 127 -3.67 -19.00 -13.03
CA GLU A 127 -4.12 -20.29 -12.45
C GLU A 127 -5.60 -20.25 -12.02
N CYS A 128 -6.14 -19.07 -11.79
CA CYS A 128 -7.54 -18.89 -11.43
C CYS A 128 -8.54 -19.04 -12.58
N GLY A 129 -8.08 -19.34 -13.81
CA GLY A 129 -8.95 -19.48 -14.98
C GLY A 129 -9.65 -18.15 -15.39
N ILE A 130 -9.25 -17.04 -14.80
CA ILE A 130 -9.74 -15.71 -15.21
C ILE A 130 -8.89 -15.31 -16.42
N PRO A 131 -9.48 -15.18 -17.63
CA PRO A 131 -8.75 -14.70 -18.80
C PRO A 131 -8.13 -13.34 -18.51
N SER A 132 -6.89 -13.13 -18.86
CA SER A 132 -6.16 -11.86 -18.69
C SER A 132 -6.82 -10.68 -19.41
N GLU A 133 -7.64 -10.96 -20.41
CA GLU A 133 -8.55 -10.00 -21.06
C GLU A 133 -9.85 -10.72 -21.40
N LYS A 134 -10.99 -10.15 -20.99
CA LYS A 134 -12.28 -10.57 -21.55
C LYS A 134 -12.31 -10.13 -23.01
N PRO A 135 -12.49 -11.05 -23.98
CA PRO A 135 -12.62 -10.66 -25.38
C PRO A 135 -13.82 -9.69 -25.49
N ARG A 136 -13.55 -8.47 -25.96
CA ARG A 136 -14.61 -7.50 -26.28
C ARG A 136 -15.32 -7.99 -27.53
N VAL A 137 -16.40 -8.75 -27.36
CA VAL A 137 -17.28 -9.11 -28.47
C VAL A 137 -18.15 -7.89 -28.76
N LYS A 138 -18.10 -7.38 -29.99
CA LYS A 138 -19.00 -6.31 -30.42
C LYS A 138 -20.42 -6.86 -30.43
N LEU A 139 -21.39 -6.07 -29.97
CA LEU A 139 -22.82 -6.46 -29.97
C LEU A 139 -23.30 -6.85 -31.34
N SER A 140 -22.70 -6.29 -32.44
CA SER A 140 -22.96 -6.65 -33.81
C SER A 140 -22.62 -8.10 -34.17
N ASP A 141 -21.68 -8.71 -33.45
CA ASP A 141 -21.20 -10.07 -33.74
C ASP A 141 -22.05 -11.12 -33.02
N LEU A 142 -22.97 -10.70 -32.14
CA LEU A 142 -23.94 -11.52 -31.44
C LEU A 142 -25.27 -11.66 -32.24
N GLN A 143 -25.41 -10.93 -33.34
CA GLN A 143 -26.56 -11.06 -34.21
C GLN A 143 -26.27 -12.09 -35.29
N THR A 144 -26.51 -13.32 -35.03
CA THR A 144 -26.93 -14.38 -35.95
C THR A 144 -26.60 -15.76 -35.42
N GLN A 145 -27.23 -16.15 -34.34
CA GLN A 145 -27.49 -17.58 -34.19
C GLN A 145 -28.93 -17.79 -33.70
N ALA A 146 -29.71 -18.09 -34.72
CA ALA A 146 -30.89 -18.91 -34.68
C ALA A 146 -32.06 -18.42 -33.83
N ALA A 147 -32.99 -17.76 -34.48
CA ALA A 147 -34.40 -17.99 -34.15
C ALA A 147 -34.62 -19.50 -34.02
N CYS A 148 -35.14 -19.96 -32.88
CA CYS A 148 -35.59 -21.32 -32.73
C CYS A 148 -36.53 -21.66 -33.86
N ALA A 149 -36.21 -22.67 -34.66
CA ALA A 149 -37.12 -23.16 -35.67
C ALA A 149 -38.38 -23.69 -34.96
N PRO A 150 -39.59 -23.35 -35.44
CA PRO A 150 -40.84 -23.93 -34.89
C PRO A 150 -40.79 -25.45 -35.08
N ASN A 151 -40.81 -26.21 -33.99
CA ASN A 151 -40.69 -27.67 -33.84
C ASN A 151 -39.32 -28.25 -33.39
N SER A 152 -38.35 -27.47 -32.95
CA SER A 152 -37.17 -28.00 -32.25
C SER A 152 -37.49 -28.09 -30.74
N GLY A 153 -37.96 -29.20 -30.23
CA GLY A 153 -38.37 -29.44 -28.86
C GLY A 153 -37.38 -29.02 -27.72
N CYS A 154 -37.08 -27.75 -27.68
CA CYS A 154 -36.36 -27.10 -26.56
C CYS A 154 -37.42 -26.38 -25.72
N CYS A 155 -37.95 -27.08 -24.74
CA CYS A 155 -38.54 -26.54 -23.52
C CYS A 155 -37.80 -27.10 -22.35
#